data_365ec7eef3332a374c5c108a844c1630
#
_entry.id   365ec7eef3332a374c5c108a844c1630
#
_cell.length_a   1.000
_cell.length_b   1.000
_cell.length_c   1.000
_cell.angle_alpha   90.00
_cell.angle_beta   90.00
_cell.angle_gamma   90.00
#
_symmetry.space_group_name_H-M   'P 1'
#
loop_
_entity.id
_entity.type
_entity.pdbx_description
1 polymer ?
#
loop_
_entity_poly.entity_id
_entity_poly.type
_entity_poly.pdbx_seq_one_letter_code
_entity_poly.pdbx_strand_id
1 'polypeptide(L)'
;MARWTRRAFLKWIGGMGLGVAAGACRRALGGQTPTPSPTIPPGPGARPTPWPSATPIPTDTPLPASPTPAPTPTKTPWPMFPRPSKLGIVVQWFRDLHIVNLIINTRMRVVKIIDDFGQAPEIKAKSPNTVLIGRIFHNFDFGEHIRDGRTDMRAAAEWYVHQFMDRYLAHPHIDYWEGHNEPRPHNHEVMRLYAQFEIERMKLMAERGLKCVIGNFPNGSPDLELWVDFLPALQVAKQLGGLLGLHEYNAPTMDAGVDPQTGEGWFTLRYRKAYRYIVPPAYRVPIVITETGIDNVPTFQGPPSEGWRNYLDYWARQGYGDPHFFYLKQLWWYDEELQKDDYVLGATIYIAGAFDHSSFEIMVEPFREMFEDYLRAHPNP
;
A
#
# COMPACT_ATOMS: atom_id res chain seq x y z
N MET A 1 25.68 -18.35 17.40
CA MET A 1 24.74 -17.21 17.21
C MET A 1 25.54 -16.02 16.70
N ALA A 2 25.53 -15.76 15.42
CA ALA A 2 26.26 -14.64 14.82
C ALA A 2 25.41 -13.37 14.98
N ARG A 3 25.90 -12.41 15.76
CA ARG A 3 25.31 -11.07 15.87
C ARG A 3 25.52 -10.32 14.56
N TRP A 4 24.45 -10.14 13.80
CA TRP A 4 24.46 -9.25 12.65
C TRP A 4 24.59 -7.80 13.10
N THR A 5 25.61 -7.11 12.60
CA THR A 5 25.81 -5.70 12.89
C THR A 5 24.97 -4.88 11.91
N ARG A 6 24.46 -3.72 12.36
CA ARG A 6 23.69 -2.74 11.58
C ARG A 6 24.31 -2.43 10.20
N ARG A 7 25.64 -2.49 10.10
CA ARG A 7 26.41 -2.24 8.87
C ARG A 7 26.32 -3.40 7.85
N ALA A 8 26.17 -4.63 8.32
CA ALA A 8 25.98 -5.81 7.45
C ALA A 8 24.57 -5.85 6.87
N PHE A 9 23.56 -5.46 7.65
CA PHE A 9 22.18 -5.32 7.22
C PHE A 9 22.01 -4.25 6.14
N LEU A 10 22.60 -3.07 6.32
CA LEU A 10 22.55 -1.97 5.35
C LEU A 10 23.27 -2.27 4.03
N LYS A 11 24.36 -3.04 4.06
CA LYS A 11 25.05 -3.48 2.83
C LYS A 11 24.26 -4.53 2.05
N TRP A 12 23.45 -5.32 2.74
CA TRP A 12 22.65 -6.36 2.12
C TRP A 12 21.42 -5.80 1.40
N ILE A 13 20.78 -4.75 1.93
CA ILE A 13 19.65 -4.05 1.31
C ILE A 13 20.08 -3.24 0.06
N GLY A 14 21.26 -2.62 0.10
CA GLY A 14 21.80 -1.82 -1.02
C GLY A 14 22.20 -2.62 -2.26
N GLY A 15 22.23 -3.95 -2.19
CA GLY A 15 22.65 -4.84 -3.27
C GLY A 15 21.52 -5.41 -4.15
N MET A 16 20.27 -5.27 -3.76
CA MET A 16 19.13 -5.91 -4.45
C MET A 16 18.23 -4.99 -5.28
N GLY A 17 18.59 -3.74 -5.43
CA GLY A 17 17.80 -2.73 -6.15
C GLY A 17 17.91 -2.69 -7.67
N LEU A 18 18.61 -3.63 -8.35
CA LEU A 18 18.76 -3.63 -9.80
C LEU A 18 18.85 -5.06 -10.34
N GLY A 19 17.73 -5.68 -10.63
CA GLY A 19 17.82 -6.95 -11.34
C GLY A 19 16.60 -7.86 -11.40
N VAL A 20 15.39 -7.37 -11.61
CA VAL A 20 14.31 -8.25 -12.14
C VAL A 20 13.36 -7.45 -13.01
N ALA A 21 13.74 -7.14 -14.23
CA ALA A 21 12.84 -6.88 -15.34
C ALA A 21 13.56 -6.90 -16.67
N ALA A 22 14.22 -8.02 -17.04
CA ALA A 22 14.63 -8.26 -18.41
C ALA A 22 14.94 -9.76 -18.61
N GLY A 23 13.93 -10.59 -18.71
CA GLY A 23 14.20 -12.01 -18.92
C GLY A 23 13.01 -12.89 -19.25
N ALA A 24 12.08 -12.46 -20.08
CA ALA A 24 11.15 -13.39 -20.70
C ALA A 24 10.52 -12.80 -21.96
N CYS A 25 11.29 -12.74 -23.07
CA CYS A 25 10.77 -12.73 -24.44
C CYS A 25 11.95 -12.75 -25.45
N ARG A 26 12.64 -13.89 -25.55
CA ARG A 26 13.46 -14.21 -26.73
C ARG A 26 13.49 -15.72 -26.94
N ARG A 27 12.47 -16.22 -27.61
CA ARG A 27 12.58 -17.39 -28.49
C ARG A 27 11.39 -17.42 -29.45
N ALA A 28 11.71 -17.16 -30.66
CA ALA A 28 11.09 -17.46 -31.94
C ALA A 28 10.94 -16.20 -32.79
N LEU A 29 11.92 -15.98 -33.65
CA LEU A 29 11.70 -15.67 -35.07
C LEU A 29 13.08 -15.56 -35.72
N GLY A 30 13.24 -16.31 -36.78
CA GLY A 30 14.46 -16.54 -37.52
C GLY A 30 15.09 -15.28 -38.12
N GLY A 31 16.40 -15.37 -38.33
CA GLY A 31 17.22 -14.31 -38.82
C GLY A 31 16.82 -13.75 -40.21
N GLN A 32 16.74 -12.46 -40.30
CA GLN A 32 16.94 -11.72 -41.53
C GLN A 32 17.89 -10.56 -41.24
N THR A 33 18.99 -10.54 -41.98
CA THR A 33 19.97 -9.48 -42.03
C THR A 33 19.34 -8.18 -42.53
N PRO A 34 19.62 -7.01 -41.93
CA PRO A 34 19.10 -5.75 -42.44
C PRO A 34 19.87 -5.32 -43.69
N THR A 35 19.13 -5.03 -44.75
CA THR A 35 19.58 -4.39 -45.99
C THR A 35 19.94 -2.93 -45.70
N PRO A 36 21.03 -2.35 -46.24
CA PRO A 36 21.38 -0.98 -46.00
C PRO A 36 20.43 -0.03 -46.74
N SER A 37 19.98 1.03 -46.05
CA SER A 37 19.20 2.13 -46.60
C SER A 37 20.00 2.90 -47.66
N PRO A 38 19.35 3.36 -48.75
CA PRO A 38 20.01 4.14 -49.77
C PRO A 38 20.35 5.56 -49.27
N THR A 39 21.58 5.94 -49.50
CA THR A 39 22.12 7.30 -49.28
C THR A 39 21.52 8.26 -50.29
N ILE A 40 20.86 9.33 -49.85
CA ILE A 40 20.39 10.43 -50.65
C ILE A 40 21.55 11.42 -50.85
N PRO A 41 21.91 11.82 -52.09
CA PRO A 41 22.95 12.80 -52.31
C PRO A 41 22.48 14.23 -51.95
N PRO A 42 23.36 15.13 -51.49
CA PRO A 42 23.00 16.50 -51.14
C PRO A 42 22.68 17.33 -52.38
N GLY A 43 21.50 17.95 -52.36
CA GLY A 43 21.10 18.91 -53.36
C GLY A 43 21.85 20.26 -53.22
N PRO A 44 22.00 21.06 -54.31
CA PRO A 44 22.79 22.27 -54.30
C PRO A 44 22.18 23.38 -53.45
N GLY A 45 23.08 24.09 -52.75
CA GLY A 45 22.81 25.05 -51.71
C GLY A 45 21.90 26.21 -52.08
N ALA A 46 20.93 26.46 -51.27
CA ALA A 46 20.21 27.73 -51.20
C ALA A 46 20.94 28.65 -50.21
N ARG A 47 21.27 29.86 -50.63
CA ARG A 47 21.86 30.90 -49.78
C ARG A 47 20.86 31.29 -48.68
N PRO A 48 21.30 31.50 -47.43
CA PRO A 48 20.43 32.00 -46.39
C PRO A 48 20.03 33.46 -46.68
N THR A 49 18.75 33.73 -46.63
CA THR A 49 18.19 35.08 -46.62
C THR A 49 18.57 35.79 -45.31
N PRO A 50 18.95 37.08 -45.35
CA PRO A 50 19.30 37.81 -44.14
C PRO A 50 18.06 38.00 -43.27
N TRP A 51 18.26 37.81 -41.96
CA TRP A 51 17.24 38.06 -40.93
C TRP A 51 16.81 39.53 -40.92
N PRO A 52 15.53 39.85 -40.76
CA PRO A 52 15.08 41.21 -40.59
C PRO A 52 15.66 41.82 -39.30
N SER A 53 16.16 43.05 -39.39
CA SER A 53 16.67 43.84 -38.28
C SER A 53 15.63 43.92 -37.15
N ALA A 54 16.10 43.68 -35.95
CA ALA A 54 15.28 43.80 -34.73
C ALA A 54 14.78 45.25 -34.58
N THR A 55 13.48 45.43 -34.52
CA THR A 55 12.84 46.68 -34.13
C THR A 55 13.16 46.97 -32.64
N PRO A 56 13.54 48.19 -32.28
CA PRO A 56 13.82 48.49 -30.86
C PRO A 56 12.56 48.34 -30.02
N ILE A 57 12.69 47.61 -28.92
CA ILE A 57 11.63 47.40 -27.93
C ILE A 57 11.44 48.70 -27.13
N PRO A 58 10.22 49.22 -26.97
CA PRO A 58 9.97 50.38 -26.12
C PRO A 58 10.31 50.06 -24.64
N THR A 59 11.12 50.91 -24.05
CA THR A 59 11.72 50.74 -22.71
C THR A 59 10.86 51.32 -21.57
N ASP A 60 9.55 51.35 -21.66
CA ASP A 60 8.70 51.88 -20.58
C ASP A 60 7.44 51.03 -20.33
N THR A 61 7.65 49.74 -20.01
CA THR A 61 6.56 48.97 -19.40
C THR A 61 6.81 48.88 -17.87
N PRO A 62 5.93 49.40 -17.03
CA PRO A 62 6.08 49.25 -15.56
C PRO A 62 6.13 47.75 -15.23
N LEU A 63 7.10 47.40 -14.40
CA LEU A 63 7.15 46.03 -13.83
C LEU A 63 5.80 45.65 -13.22
N PRO A 64 5.25 44.45 -13.46
CA PRO A 64 4.05 44.02 -12.83
C PRO A 64 4.24 44.04 -11.31
N ALA A 65 3.24 44.57 -10.59
CA ALA A 65 3.23 44.62 -9.14
C ALA A 65 3.54 43.22 -8.58
N SER A 66 4.40 43.21 -7.55
CA SER A 66 4.76 41.96 -6.85
C SER A 66 3.48 41.20 -6.47
N PRO A 67 3.38 39.91 -6.70
CA PRO A 67 2.17 39.17 -6.37
C PRO A 67 1.87 39.31 -4.88
N THR A 68 0.66 39.73 -4.58
CA THR A 68 0.14 39.76 -3.20
C THR A 68 0.36 38.37 -2.61
N PRO A 69 0.93 38.25 -1.40
CA PRO A 69 1.11 36.91 -0.80
C PRO A 69 -0.24 36.21 -0.74
N ALA A 70 -0.26 34.98 -1.21
CA ALA A 70 -1.44 34.15 -1.14
C ALA A 70 -1.95 34.09 0.32
N PRO A 71 -3.27 34.20 0.56
CA PRO A 71 -3.79 34.13 1.91
C PRO A 71 -3.33 32.82 2.55
N THR A 72 -2.78 32.91 3.75
CA THR A 72 -2.46 31.77 4.60
C THR A 72 -3.70 30.86 4.63
N PRO A 73 -3.59 29.56 4.34
CA PRO A 73 -4.74 28.68 4.35
C PRO A 73 -5.42 28.75 5.72
N THR A 74 -6.60 29.32 5.75
CA THR A 74 -7.45 29.30 6.94
C THR A 74 -7.71 27.83 7.22
N LYS A 75 -7.41 27.33 8.43
CA LYS A 75 -7.75 25.96 8.85
C LYS A 75 -9.23 25.74 8.52
N THR A 76 -9.51 24.96 7.49
CA THR A 76 -10.89 24.64 7.13
C THR A 76 -11.43 23.79 8.27
N PRO A 77 -12.48 24.22 8.99
CA PRO A 77 -13.07 23.34 9.99
C PRO A 77 -13.59 22.10 9.28
N TRP A 78 -13.08 20.95 9.67
CA TRP A 78 -13.57 19.67 9.21
C TRP A 78 -15.07 19.59 9.51
N PRO A 79 -15.91 19.15 8.55
CA PRO A 79 -17.29 18.87 8.88
C PRO A 79 -17.30 17.84 10.01
N MET A 80 -17.90 18.17 11.14
CA MET A 80 -18.03 17.26 12.28
C MET A 80 -18.99 16.15 11.91
N PHE A 81 -18.48 15.07 11.29
CA PHE A 81 -19.18 13.82 11.22
C PHE A 81 -18.79 12.99 12.44
N PRO A 82 -19.75 12.50 13.23
CA PRO A 82 -19.47 11.91 14.54
C PRO A 82 -18.94 10.47 14.48
N ARG A 83 -18.51 9.97 13.31
CA ARG A 83 -18.01 8.60 13.20
C ARG A 83 -16.50 8.55 13.40
N PRO A 84 -16.01 7.62 14.26
CA PRO A 84 -14.58 7.39 14.41
C PRO A 84 -13.92 7.02 13.09
N SER A 85 -12.71 7.56 12.84
CA SER A 85 -11.94 7.21 11.65
C SER A 85 -11.53 5.74 11.67
N LYS A 86 -11.59 5.08 10.52
CA LYS A 86 -11.06 3.74 10.30
C LYS A 86 -9.62 3.74 9.77
N LEU A 87 -9.02 4.93 9.60
CA LEU A 87 -7.64 5.05 9.12
C LEU A 87 -6.63 4.76 10.24
N GLY A 88 -5.53 4.19 9.84
CA GLY A 88 -4.32 4.00 10.60
C GLY A 88 -3.11 4.08 9.69
N ILE A 89 -1.97 3.58 10.13
CA ILE A 89 -0.72 3.65 9.36
C ILE A 89 0.03 2.32 9.37
N VAL A 90 0.82 2.11 8.31
CA VAL A 90 1.90 1.12 8.31
C VAL A 90 3.15 1.79 8.87
N VAL A 91 3.81 1.17 9.83
CA VAL A 91 5.09 1.62 10.38
C VAL A 91 6.17 0.64 10.00
N GLN A 92 7.19 1.10 9.26
CA GLN A 92 8.36 0.31 8.93
C GLN A 92 9.46 0.49 9.98
N TRP A 93 9.61 1.72 10.49
CA TRP A 93 10.59 2.03 11.51
C TRP A 93 10.12 3.18 12.41
N PHE A 94 10.11 2.95 13.72
CA PHE A 94 9.89 4.01 14.72
C PHE A 94 11.14 4.87 14.91
N ARG A 95 11.52 5.57 13.83
CA ARG A 95 12.76 6.39 13.80
C ARG A 95 12.76 7.57 14.77
N ASP A 96 11.55 8.02 15.15
CA ASP A 96 11.36 9.10 16.10
C ASP A 96 10.05 8.96 16.88
N LEU A 97 9.91 9.74 17.95
CA LEU A 97 8.74 9.71 18.82
C LEU A 97 7.48 10.34 18.18
N HIS A 98 7.59 11.07 17.07
CA HIS A 98 6.42 11.65 16.43
C HIS A 98 5.47 10.58 15.90
N ILE A 99 5.99 9.45 15.43
CA ILE A 99 5.17 8.33 14.97
C ILE A 99 4.37 7.73 16.13
N VAL A 100 5.04 7.45 17.25
CA VAL A 100 4.37 6.90 18.46
C VAL A 100 3.33 7.89 18.99
N ASN A 101 3.71 9.16 19.09
CA ASN A 101 2.81 10.22 19.58
C ASN A 101 1.59 10.39 18.66
N LEU A 102 1.77 10.35 17.33
CA LEU A 102 0.67 10.39 16.38
C LEU A 102 -0.34 9.26 16.65
N ILE A 103 0.14 8.03 16.79
CA ILE A 103 -0.71 6.86 17.06
C ILE A 103 -1.50 7.04 18.38
N ILE A 104 -0.80 7.39 19.45
CA ILE A 104 -1.38 7.48 20.79
C ILE A 104 -2.36 8.67 20.90
N ASN A 105 -1.95 9.86 20.44
CA ASN A 105 -2.72 11.07 20.57
C ASN A 105 -4.01 11.07 19.75
N THR A 106 -4.03 10.32 18.65
CA THR A 106 -5.21 10.21 17.77
C THR A 106 -6.01 8.93 18.05
N ARG A 107 -5.52 8.05 18.92
CA ARG A 107 -6.13 6.74 19.20
C ARG A 107 -6.45 5.99 17.91
N MET A 108 -5.45 5.85 17.02
CA MET A 108 -5.63 5.22 15.73
C MET A 108 -6.35 3.89 15.84
N ARG A 109 -7.27 3.60 14.92
CA ARG A 109 -8.07 2.37 14.93
C ARG A 109 -7.20 1.13 14.77
N VAL A 110 -6.25 1.16 13.84
CA VAL A 110 -5.38 0.04 13.48
C VAL A 110 -3.99 0.55 13.10
N VAL A 111 -2.95 -0.19 13.46
CA VAL A 111 -1.57 0.08 13.06
C VAL A 111 -0.92 -1.22 12.63
N LYS A 112 -0.33 -1.24 11.43
CA LYS A 112 0.53 -2.34 10.98
C LYS A 112 1.97 -1.99 11.27
N ILE A 113 2.71 -2.91 11.87
CA ILE A 113 4.12 -2.74 12.21
C ILE A 113 4.92 -3.81 11.47
N ILE A 114 5.98 -3.38 10.76
CA ILE A 114 6.90 -4.28 10.05
C ILE A 114 8.21 -4.32 10.84
N ASP A 115 8.53 -5.47 11.43
CA ASP A 115 9.77 -5.82 12.16
C ASP A 115 10.10 -5.00 13.42
N ASP A 116 9.78 -3.71 13.49
CA ASP A 116 10.13 -2.83 14.61
C ASP A 116 9.04 -2.80 15.68
N PHE A 117 8.89 -3.89 16.43
CA PHE A 117 7.81 -4.04 17.42
C PHE A 117 8.13 -3.40 18.78
N GLY A 118 9.26 -2.73 18.93
CA GLY A 118 9.73 -2.22 20.23
C GLY A 118 8.78 -1.23 20.90
N GLN A 119 7.97 -0.51 20.13
CA GLN A 119 7.00 0.47 20.64
C GLN A 119 5.60 -0.09 20.91
N ALA A 120 5.33 -1.35 20.57
CA ALA A 120 4.03 -1.97 20.78
C ALA A 120 3.56 -1.94 22.24
N PRO A 121 4.40 -2.21 23.27
CA PRO A 121 4.00 -2.10 24.67
C PRO A 121 3.52 -0.71 25.07
N GLU A 122 4.23 0.34 24.63
CA GLU A 122 3.87 1.74 24.94
C GLU A 122 2.55 2.13 24.27
N ILE A 123 2.38 1.77 22.99
CA ILE A 123 1.15 2.03 22.26
C ILE A 123 -0.05 1.36 22.97
N LYS A 124 0.06 0.08 23.31
CA LYS A 124 -1.02 -0.64 24.02
C LYS A 124 -1.32 -0.09 25.40
N ALA A 125 -0.30 0.38 26.13
CA ALA A 125 -0.50 0.98 27.44
C ALA A 125 -1.28 2.30 27.38
N LYS A 126 -1.06 3.13 26.34
CA LYS A 126 -1.65 4.46 26.22
C LYS A 126 -2.86 4.53 25.26
N SER A 127 -2.97 3.60 24.33
CA SER A 127 -4.06 3.45 23.38
C SER A 127 -4.48 1.97 23.27
N PRO A 128 -5.11 1.41 24.31
CA PRO A 128 -5.36 -0.03 24.41
C PRO A 128 -6.29 -0.58 23.33
N ASN A 129 -7.15 0.27 22.77
CA ASN A 129 -8.10 -0.07 21.71
C ASN A 129 -7.49 -0.06 20.30
N THR A 130 -6.28 0.47 20.13
CA THR A 130 -5.55 0.39 18.85
C THR A 130 -5.21 -1.07 18.56
N VAL A 131 -5.70 -1.58 17.44
CA VAL A 131 -5.36 -2.92 16.97
C VAL A 131 -3.98 -2.90 16.34
N LEU A 132 -3.07 -3.71 16.86
CA LEU A 132 -1.71 -3.86 16.33
C LEU A 132 -1.58 -5.12 15.48
N ILE A 133 -1.18 -4.94 14.23
CA ILE A 133 -0.92 -6.02 13.28
C ILE A 133 0.60 -6.10 13.06
N GLY A 134 1.19 -7.25 13.31
CA GLY A 134 2.62 -7.48 13.08
C GLY A 134 2.87 -8.20 11.77
N ARG A 135 3.89 -7.75 11.06
CA ARG A 135 4.46 -8.45 9.91
C ARG A 135 5.95 -8.62 10.12
N ILE A 136 6.43 -9.85 9.98
CA ILE A 136 7.87 -10.15 9.94
C ILE A 136 8.29 -10.19 8.48
N PHE A 137 9.22 -9.31 8.10
CA PHE A 137 9.75 -9.28 6.75
C PHE A 137 10.60 -10.53 6.46
N HIS A 138 10.38 -11.11 5.29
CA HIS A 138 11.15 -12.23 4.76
C HIS A 138 11.15 -12.21 3.23
N ASN A 139 12.11 -12.88 2.61
CA ASN A 139 12.32 -12.85 1.16
C ASN A 139 11.66 -14.02 0.41
N PHE A 140 11.08 -14.97 1.11
CA PHE A 140 10.39 -16.08 0.45
C PHE A 140 8.91 -15.79 0.31
N ASP A 141 8.37 -16.04 -0.86
CA ASP A 141 6.94 -15.94 -1.16
C ASP A 141 6.25 -17.32 -1.18
N PHE A 142 4.93 -17.30 -1.18
CA PHE A 142 4.14 -18.55 -1.26
C PHE A 142 4.41 -19.32 -2.57
N GLY A 143 4.65 -18.62 -3.67
CA GLY A 143 4.93 -19.23 -4.97
C GLY A 143 6.22 -20.07 -4.96
N GLU A 144 7.19 -19.77 -4.11
CA GLU A 144 8.41 -20.57 -3.98
C GLU A 144 8.13 -21.97 -3.43
N HIS A 145 7.22 -22.10 -2.47
CA HIS A 145 6.81 -23.41 -1.94
C HIS A 145 6.27 -24.33 -3.04
N ILE A 146 5.48 -23.77 -3.96
CA ILE A 146 4.85 -24.55 -5.04
C ILE A 146 5.85 -24.86 -6.15
N ARG A 147 6.72 -23.91 -6.51
CA ARG A 147 7.78 -24.09 -7.53
C ARG A 147 8.73 -25.24 -7.17
N ASP A 148 8.99 -25.41 -5.89
CA ASP A 148 9.82 -26.51 -5.39
C ASP A 148 9.09 -27.85 -5.33
N GLY A 149 7.85 -27.93 -5.89
CA GLY A 149 7.02 -29.13 -5.88
C GLY A 149 6.48 -29.49 -4.49
N ARG A 150 6.52 -28.57 -3.54
CA ARG A 150 5.98 -28.74 -2.19
C ARG A 150 4.48 -28.54 -2.22
N THR A 151 3.73 -29.63 -2.20
CA THR A 151 2.26 -29.62 -2.17
C THR A 151 1.70 -29.98 -0.80
N ASP A 152 2.55 -30.41 0.14
CA ASP A 152 2.17 -30.62 1.54
C ASP A 152 2.13 -29.26 2.26
N MET A 153 0.95 -28.65 2.25
CA MET A 153 0.74 -27.33 2.83
C MET A 153 0.80 -27.33 4.36
N ARG A 154 0.60 -28.47 4.99
CA ARG A 154 0.81 -28.61 6.42
C ARG A 154 2.30 -28.50 6.76
N ALA A 155 3.13 -29.26 6.11
CA ALA A 155 4.59 -29.18 6.28
C ALA A 155 5.14 -27.78 5.93
N ALA A 156 4.58 -27.14 4.91
CA ALA A 156 4.93 -25.78 4.53
C ALA A 156 4.56 -24.77 5.64
N ALA A 157 3.37 -24.88 6.23
CA ALA A 157 2.92 -24.02 7.33
C ALA A 157 3.72 -24.28 8.62
N GLU A 158 4.01 -25.53 8.96
CA GLU A 158 4.85 -25.91 10.09
C GLU A 158 6.24 -25.29 9.95
N TRP A 159 6.87 -25.41 8.79
CA TRP A 159 8.16 -24.80 8.51
C TRP A 159 8.09 -23.27 8.65
N TYR A 160 7.10 -22.62 8.03
CA TYR A 160 6.92 -21.17 8.08
C TYR A 160 6.77 -20.66 9.50
N VAL A 161 5.83 -21.25 10.26
CA VAL A 161 5.54 -20.81 11.63
C VAL A 161 6.74 -21.02 12.55
N HIS A 162 7.47 -22.13 12.36
CA HIS A 162 8.65 -22.45 13.16
C HIS A 162 9.76 -21.41 12.99
N GLN A 163 9.95 -20.85 11.78
CA GLN A 163 10.96 -19.82 11.53
C GLN A 163 10.78 -18.57 12.40
N PHE A 164 9.53 -18.25 12.76
CA PHE A 164 9.20 -16.98 13.40
C PHE A 164 8.58 -17.11 14.79
N MET A 165 8.37 -18.32 15.29
CA MET A 165 7.63 -18.54 16.54
C MET A 165 8.22 -17.80 17.72
N ASP A 166 9.55 -17.80 17.88
CA ASP A 166 10.22 -17.09 18.96
C ASP A 166 9.97 -15.56 18.88
N ARG A 167 9.93 -15.02 17.66
CA ARG A 167 9.63 -13.60 17.45
C ARG A 167 8.17 -13.29 17.75
N TYR A 168 7.24 -14.14 17.36
CA TYR A 168 5.82 -13.97 17.69
C TYR A 168 5.62 -13.93 19.20
N LEU A 169 6.18 -14.89 19.93
CA LEU A 169 6.04 -15.01 21.38
C LEU A 169 6.77 -13.89 22.14
N ALA A 170 7.85 -13.32 21.58
CA ALA A 170 8.55 -12.19 22.16
C ALA A 170 7.73 -10.88 22.13
N HIS A 171 6.67 -10.80 21.34
CA HIS A 171 5.87 -9.58 21.15
C HIS A 171 4.39 -9.78 21.44
N PRO A 172 4.01 -10.08 22.71
CA PRO A 172 2.63 -10.40 23.14
C PRO A 172 1.65 -9.23 22.98
N HIS A 173 2.13 -8.03 22.71
CA HIS A 173 1.31 -6.83 22.50
C HIS A 173 0.79 -6.69 21.07
N ILE A 174 1.23 -7.54 20.15
CA ILE A 174 0.71 -7.63 18.79
C ILE A 174 -0.57 -8.47 18.82
N ASP A 175 -1.67 -7.89 18.34
CA ASP A 175 -2.98 -8.54 18.39
C ASP A 175 -3.15 -9.60 17.28
N TYR A 176 -2.57 -9.35 16.10
CA TYR A 176 -2.66 -10.22 14.92
C TYR A 176 -1.35 -10.27 14.15
N TRP A 177 -1.08 -11.41 13.52
CA TRP A 177 0.11 -11.62 12.72
C TRP A 177 -0.22 -11.92 11.27
N GLU A 178 0.36 -11.17 10.34
CA GLU A 178 0.32 -11.48 8.92
C GLU A 178 1.15 -12.71 8.57
N GLY A 179 0.81 -13.35 7.45
CA GLY A 179 1.60 -14.41 6.82
C GLY A 179 2.45 -13.87 5.66
N HIS A 180 2.33 -14.54 4.52
CA HIS A 180 2.98 -14.10 3.29
C HIS A 180 2.47 -12.72 2.85
N ASN A 181 3.38 -11.90 2.36
CA ASN A 181 3.02 -10.64 1.74
C ASN A 181 2.63 -10.86 0.28
N GLU A 182 1.49 -10.33 -0.10
CA GLU A 182 1.01 -10.29 -1.48
C GLU A 182 1.10 -11.63 -2.22
N PRO A 183 0.58 -12.72 -1.65
CA PRO A 183 0.52 -13.99 -2.37
C PRO A 183 -0.36 -13.81 -3.60
N ARG A 184 0.07 -14.40 -4.73
CA ARG A 184 -0.61 -14.27 -6.03
C ARG A 184 -1.11 -15.62 -6.54
N PRO A 185 -2.15 -16.19 -5.93
CA PRO A 185 -2.78 -17.38 -6.48
C PRO A 185 -3.44 -17.03 -7.82
N HIS A 186 -2.95 -17.63 -8.89
CA HIS A 186 -3.30 -17.28 -10.27
C HIS A 186 -4.24 -18.29 -10.94
N ASN A 187 -4.65 -19.34 -10.21
CA ASN A 187 -5.64 -20.32 -10.63
C ASN A 187 -6.25 -21.03 -9.42
N HIS A 188 -7.28 -21.84 -9.67
CA HIS A 188 -8.02 -22.57 -8.64
C HIS A 188 -7.16 -23.54 -7.82
N GLU A 189 -6.20 -24.21 -8.44
CA GLU A 189 -5.32 -25.15 -7.73
C GLU A 189 -4.41 -24.43 -6.75
N VAL A 190 -3.73 -23.37 -7.21
CA VAL A 190 -2.84 -22.55 -6.37
C VAL A 190 -3.63 -21.85 -5.26
N MET A 191 -4.86 -21.42 -5.52
CA MET A 191 -5.72 -20.84 -4.47
C MET A 191 -6.09 -21.86 -3.41
N ARG A 192 -6.43 -23.10 -3.79
CA ARG A 192 -6.71 -24.17 -2.82
C ARG A 192 -5.49 -24.51 -1.97
N LEU A 193 -4.29 -24.58 -2.58
CA LEU A 193 -3.05 -24.78 -1.84
C LEU A 193 -2.78 -23.64 -0.87
N TYR A 194 -2.98 -22.39 -1.30
CA TYR A 194 -2.82 -21.24 -0.41
C TYR A 194 -3.85 -21.24 0.73
N ALA A 195 -5.10 -21.55 0.44
CA ALA A 195 -6.13 -21.70 1.48
C ALA A 195 -5.76 -22.78 2.50
N GLN A 196 -5.25 -23.92 2.05
CA GLN A 196 -4.78 -25.00 2.92
C GLN A 196 -3.59 -24.57 3.78
N PHE A 197 -2.62 -23.86 3.20
CA PHE A 197 -1.50 -23.29 3.96
C PHE A 197 -1.99 -22.35 5.07
N GLU A 198 -2.90 -21.44 4.76
CA GLU A 198 -3.45 -20.50 5.76
C GLU A 198 -4.25 -21.21 6.85
N ILE A 199 -5.00 -22.28 6.51
CA ILE A 199 -5.71 -23.09 7.49
C ILE A 199 -4.72 -23.73 8.48
N GLU A 200 -3.66 -24.34 8.00
CA GLU A 200 -2.70 -25.00 8.89
C GLU A 200 -1.87 -23.96 9.67
N ARG A 201 -1.48 -22.83 9.05
CA ARG A 201 -0.83 -21.73 9.76
C ARG A 201 -1.67 -21.19 10.90
N MET A 202 -2.97 -20.94 10.67
CA MET A 202 -3.87 -20.46 11.72
C MET A 202 -4.01 -21.44 12.88
N LYS A 203 -4.10 -22.74 12.61
CA LYS A 203 -4.18 -23.77 13.66
C LYS A 203 -2.94 -23.77 14.56
N LEU A 204 -1.75 -23.77 13.92
CA LEU A 204 -0.46 -23.75 14.62
C LEU A 204 -0.28 -22.48 15.48
N MET A 205 -0.69 -21.34 14.95
CA MET A 205 -0.65 -20.05 15.65
C MET A 205 -1.63 -20.05 16.84
N ALA A 206 -2.85 -20.57 16.63
CA ALA A 206 -3.90 -20.64 17.68
C ALA A 206 -3.50 -21.56 18.86
N GLU A 207 -2.75 -22.63 18.62
CA GLU A 207 -2.17 -23.48 19.68
C GLU A 207 -1.27 -22.71 20.65
N ARG A 208 -0.76 -21.56 20.21
CA ARG A 208 0.08 -20.65 21.01
C ARG A 208 -0.66 -19.38 21.45
N GLY A 209 -1.98 -19.33 21.27
CA GLY A 209 -2.80 -18.18 21.62
C GLY A 209 -2.64 -16.98 20.68
N LEU A 210 -2.03 -17.16 19.50
CA LEU A 210 -1.77 -16.13 18.52
C LEU A 210 -2.90 -16.09 17.47
N LYS A 211 -3.23 -14.89 16.99
CA LYS A 211 -4.25 -14.68 15.96
C LYS A 211 -3.61 -14.24 14.62
N CYS A 212 -4.28 -14.57 13.53
CA CYS A 212 -3.77 -14.32 12.19
C CYS A 212 -4.60 -13.30 11.42
N VAL A 213 -3.91 -12.49 10.61
CA VAL A 213 -4.45 -11.91 9.39
C VAL A 213 -4.10 -12.86 8.25
N ILE A 214 -5.10 -13.28 7.49
CA ILE A 214 -4.93 -14.21 6.36
C ILE A 214 -5.20 -13.49 5.04
N GLY A 215 -4.74 -14.04 3.94
CA GLY A 215 -4.93 -13.47 2.61
C GLY A 215 -3.81 -12.51 2.27
N ASN A 216 -3.84 -11.28 2.79
CA ASN A 216 -2.87 -10.21 2.46
C ASN A 216 -2.65 -10.08 0.94
N PHE A 217 -3.77 -10.24 0.20
CA PHE A 217 -3.74 -10.26 -1.25
C PHE A 217 -3.34 -8.90 -1.82
N PRO A 218 -2.52 -8.89 -2.89
CA PRO A 218 -2.10 -7.65 -3.52
C PRO A 218 -3.25 -6.92 -4.20
N ASN A 219 -3.00 -5.68 -4.50
CA ASN A 219 -3.95 -4.79 -5.18
C ASN A 219 -4.53 -5.43 -6.45
N GLY A 220 -5.86 -5.41 -6.60
CA GLY A 220 -6.56 -5.99 -7.74
C GLY A 220 -6.59 -7.53 -7.79
N SER A 221 -6.08 -8.21 -6.80
CA SER A 221 -5.99 -9.68 -6.71
C SER A 221 -6.73 -10.22 -5.48
N PRO A 222 -7.09 -11.52 -5.46
CA PRO A 222 -7.09 -12.48 -6.57
C PRO A 222 -8.24 -12.20 -7.55
N ASP A 223 -8.27 -12.92 -8.68
CA ASP A 223 -9.43 -12.93 -9.57
C ASP A 223 -10.68 -13.36 -8.82
N LEU A 224 -11.82 -12.72 -9.16
CA LEU A 224 -13.02 -12.87 -8.34
C LEU A 224 -13.52 -14.31 -8.25
N GLU A 225 -13.39 -15.09 -9.33
CA GLU A 225 -13.78 -16.51 -9.35
C GLU A 225 -12.97 -17.38 -8.39
N LEU A 226 -11.74 -17.00 -8.06
CA LEU A 226 -10.87 -17.79 -7.19
C LEU A 226 -11.27 -17.72 -5.71
N TRP A 227 -12.09 -16.74 -5.31
CA TRP A 227 -12.52 -16.59 -3.92
C TRP A 227 -13.28 -17.80 -3.39
N VAL A 228 -13.95 -18.58 -4.26
CA VAL A 228 -14.68 -19.78 -3.85
C VAL A 228 -13.74 -20.82 -3.23
N ASP A 229 -12.49 -20.91 -3.69
CA ASP A 229 -11.48 -21.83 -3.18
C ASP A 229 -10.86 -21.35 -1.86
N PHE A 230 -11.03 -20.07 -1.51
CA PHE A 230 -10.55 -19.50 -0.25
C PHE A 230 -11.58 -19.56 0.89
N LEU A 231 -12.84 -19.90 0.60
CA LEU A 231 -13.90 -19.99 1.61
C LEU A 231 -13.55 -20.92 2.80
N PRO A 232 -12.89 -22.09 2.61
CA PRO A 232 -12.47 -22.92 3.73
C PRO A 232 -11.54 -22.21 4.72
N ALA A 233 -10.60 -21.38 4.21
CA ALA A 233 -9.71 -20.59 5.05
C ALA A 233 -10.47 -19.50 5.82
N LEU A 234 -11.43 -18.82 5.19
CA LEU A 234 -12.31 -17.85 5.86
C LEU A 234 -13.14 -18.50 6.96
N GLN A 235 -13.61 -19.74 6.75
CA GLN A 235 -14.35 -20.47 7.78
C GLN A 235 -13.50 -20.73 9.02
N VAL A 236 -12.26 -21.18 8.84
CA VAL A 236 -11.32 -21.42 9.94
C VAL A 236 -10.92 -20.09 10.61
N ALA A 237 -10.69 -19.04 9.83
CA ALA A 237 -10.42 -17.70 10.37
C ALA A 237 -11.56 -17.22 11.28
N LYS A 238 -12.82 -17.43 10.86
CA LYS A 238 -13.99 -17.10 11.68
C LYS A 238 -14.02 -17.85 12.99
N GLN A 239 -13.68 -19.13 12.99
CA GLN A 239 -13.65 -19.97 14.19
C GLN A 239 -12.54 -19.56 15.18
N LEU A 240 -11.39 -19.14 14.64
CA LEU A 240 -10.20 -18.78 15.42
C LEU A 240 -10.07 -17.27 15.68
N GLY A 241 -11.07 -16.46 15.27
CA GLY A 241 -11.07 -15.02 15.47
C GLY A 241 -10.03 -14.28 14.63
N GLY A 242 -9.72 -14.81 13.43
CA GLY A 242 -8.81 -14.20 12.47
C GLY A 242 -9.45 -13.07 11.65
N LEU A 243 -8.62 -12.34 10.91
CA LEU A 243 -9.00 -11.26 10.01
C LEU A 243 -8.63 -11.60 8.57
N LEU A 244 -9.34 -11.02 7.60
CA LEU A 244 -8.94 -11.02 6.19
C LEU A 244 -8.15 -9.74 5.90
N GLY A 245 -6.89 -9.89 5.48
CA GLY A 245 -6.02 -8.81 5.03
C GLY A 245 -6.09 -8.60 3.53
N LEU A 246 -6.14 -7.34 3.10
CA LEU A 246 -6.11 -6.95 1.68
C LEU A 246 -5.23 -5.72 1.51
N HIS A 247 -4.64 -5.55 0.32
CA HIS A 247 -4.02 -4.30 -0.09
C HIS A 247 -4.89 -3.61 -1.13
N GLU A 248 -5.12 -2.32 -0.93
CA GLU A 248 -5.91 -1.49 -1.85
C GLU A 248 -5.19 -0.18 -2.13
N TYR A 249 -4.58 -0.10 -3.29
CA TYR A 249 -3.96 1.11 -3.82
C TYR A 249 -4.69 1.58 -5.07
N ASN A 250 -4.61 2.87 -5.38
CA ASN A 250 -5.16 3.38 -6.64
C ASN A 250 -4.39 4.62 -7.11
N ALA A 251 -4.52 4.96 -8.38
CA ALA A 251 -3.92 6.17 -8.97
C ALA A 251 -4.74 6.60 -10.20
N PRO A 252 -4.74 7.90 -10.54
CA PRO A 252 -4.08 9.00 -9.84
C PRO A 252 -4.83 9.50 -8.60
N THR A 253 -5.99 8.91 -8.28
CA THR A 253 -6.82 9.21 -7.10
C THR A 253 -7.35 7.91 -6.48
N MET A 254 -7.70 7.93 -5.20
CA MET A 254 -8.24 6.75 -4.50
C MET A 254 -9.58 6.29 -5.08
N ASP A 255 -10.37 7.21 -5.63
CA ASP A 255 -11.68 6.95 -6.21
C ASP A 255 -11.66 6.62 -7.72
N ALA A 256 -10.48 6.58 -8.34
CA ALA A 256 -10.36 6.29 -9.77
C ALA A 256 -11.03 4.96 -10.13
N GLY A 257 -12.01 5.00 -11.06
CA GLY A 257 -12.73 3.81 -11.51
C GLY A 257 -13.67 3.17 -10.48
N VAL A 258 -13.97 3.87 -9.39
CA VAL A 258 -15.05 3.46 -8.46
C VAL A 258 -16.39 3.89 -9.03
N ASP A 259 -17.30 2.94 -9.13
CA ASP A 259 -18.67 3.21 -9.56
C ASP A 259 -19.43 3.99 -8.47
N PRO A 260 -19.90 5.22 -8.75
CA PRO A 260 -20.56 6.05 -7.75
C PRO A 260 -21.92 5.50 -7.29
N GLN A 261 -22.54 4.61 -8.06
CA GLN A 261 -23.84 4.02 -7.71
C GLN A 261 -23.69 2.83 -6.76
N THR A 262 -22.72 1.97 -7.02
CA THR A 262 -22.50 0.75 -6.23
C THR A 262 -21.44 0.96 -5.15
N GLY A 263 -20.57 1.96 -5.28
CA GLY A 263 -19.40 2.17 -4.44
C GLY A 263 -18.38 1.04 -4.57
N GLU A 264 -18.29 0.41 -5.75
CA GLU A 264 -17.37 -0.71 -6.00
C GLU A 264 -16.30 -0.31 -7.00
N GLY A 265 -15.06 -0.53 -6.66
CA GLY A 265 -13.92 -0.33 -7.54
C GLY A 265 -13.28 -1.64 -7.99
N TRP A 266 -12.28 -1.52 -8.84
CA TRP A 266 -11.44 -2.64 -9.23
C TRP A 266 -10.21 -2.77 -8.33
N PHE A 267 -9.71 -1.65 -7.82
CA PHE A 267 -8.55 -1.54 -6.93
C PHE A 267 -8.97 -1.15 -5.51
N THR A 268 -9.46 0.04 -5.29
CA THR A 268 -10.08 0.46 -4.02
C THR A 268 -11.52 -0.03 -3.93
N LEU A 269 -11.96 -0.39 -2.74
CA LEU A 269 -13.31 -0.93 -2.44
C LEU A 269 -13.62 -2.23 -3.20
N ARG A 270 -12.57 -2.95 -3.65
CA ARG A 270 -12.71 -4.23 -4.35
C ARG A 270 -13.29 -5.33 -3.45
N TYR A 271 -12.99 -5.29 -2.16
CA TYR A 271 -13.54 -6.24 -1.20
C TYR A 271 -15.08 -6.31 -1.23
N ARG A 272 -15.75 -5.20 -1.60
CA ARG A 272 -17.21 -5.17 -1.74
C ARG A 272 -17.70 -6.18 -2.77
N LYS A 273 -16.99 -6.31 -3.92
CA LYS A 273 -17.34 -7.29 -4.97
C LYS A 273 -17.24 -8.71 -4.42
N ALA A 274 -16.16 -9.05 -3.72
CA ALA A 274 -15.99 -10.37 -3.13
C ALA A 274 -17.08 -10.65 -2.08
N TYR A 275 -17.34 -9.72 -1.16
CA TYR A 275 -18.29 -9.93 -0.07
C TYR A 275 -19.76 -9.87 -0.51
N ARG A 276 -20.10 -9.06 -1.49
CA ARG A 276 -21.50 -8.98 -1.97
C ARG A 276 -21.90 -10.17 -2.83
N TYR A 277 -21.00 -10.64 -3.70
CA TYR A 277 -21.38 -11.57 -4.75
C TYR A 277 -20.84 -12.99 -4.57
N ILE A 278 -19.76 -13.19 -3.79
CA ILE A 278 -19.08 -14.48 -3.77
C ILE A 278 -18.99 -15.06 -2.36
N VAL A 279 -18.59 -14.28 -1.36
CA VAL A 279 -18.41 -14.77 0.02
C VAL A 279 -19.75 -14.74 0.77
N PRO A 280 -20.35 -15.93 1.03
CA PRO A 280 -21.61 -15.99 1.76
C PRO A 280 -21.47 -15.40 3.17
N PRO A 281 -22.51 -14.79 3.74
CA PRO A 281 -22.46 -14.17 5.08
C PRO A 281 -21.92 -15.09 6.19
N ALA A 282 -22.16 -16.40 6.06
CA ALA A 282 -21.66 -17.39 7.01
C ALA A 282 -20.14 -17.48 7.09
N TYR A 283 -19.44 -17.14 6.00
CA TYR A 283 -17.97 -17.19 5.88
C TYR A 283 -17.28 -15.84 6.11
N ARG A 284 -18.05 -14.74 6.18
CA ARG A 284 -17.48 -13.42 6.35
C ARG A 284 -16.78 -13.25 7.69
N VAL A 285 -15.57 -12.73 7.64
CA VAL A 285 -14.76 -12.32 8.79
C VAL A 285 -14.51 -10.81 8.69
N PRO A 286 -14.11 -10.13 9.77
CA PRO A 286 -13.73 -8.73 9.65
C PRO A 286 -12.56 -8.57 8.68
N ILE A 287 -12.64 -7.51 7.84
CA ILE A 287 -11.59 -7.14 6.89
C ILE A 287 -10.71 -6.05 7.50
N VAL A 288 -9.42 -6.14 7.24
CA VAL A 288 -8.47 -5.04 7.44
C VAL A 288 -7.73 -4.78 6.14
N ILE A 289 -7.71 -3.53 5.70
CA ILE A 289 -6.89 -3.14 4.56
C ILE A 289 -5.50 -2.83 5.12
N THR A 290 -4.61 -3.81 5.04
CA THR A 290 -3.31 -3.76 5.71
C THR A 290 -2.27 -2.92 4.98
N GLU A 291 -2.55 -2.50 3.76
CA GLU A 291 -1.81 -1.46 3.04
C GLU A 291 -2.74 -0.72 2.09
N THR A 292 -2.67 0.61 2.10
CA THR A 292 -3.44 1.47 1.19
C THR A 292 -2.74 2.79 0.90
N GLY A 293 -3.13 3.45 -0.17
CA GLY A 293 -2.65 4.77 -0.55
C GLY A 293 -2.68 5.01 -2.06
N ILE A 294 -1.97 6.05 -2.49
CA ILE A 294 -1.77 6.32 -3.91
C ILE A 294 -0.53 5.57 -4.38
N ASP A 295 -0.73 4.69 -5.35
CA ASP A 295 0.35 4.00 -6.05
C ASP A 295 0.01 3.81 -7.52
N ASN A 296 1.05 3.78 -8.36
CA ASN A 296 0.87 3.55 -9.80
C ASN A 296 0.48 2.10 -10.06
N VAL A 297 -0.78 1.92 -10.37
CA VAL A 297 -1.28 0.59 -10.77
C VAL A 297 -0.98 0.40 -12.26
N PRO A 298 -0.55 -0.79 -12.70
CA PRO A 298 -0.04 -1.04 -14.05
C PRO A 298 -0.97 -0.64 -15.22
N THR A 299 -2.21 -0.37 -14.93
CA THR A 299 -3.24 -0.06 -15.94
C THR A 299 -3.42 1.44 -16.20
N PHE A 300 -2.80 2.31 -15.41
CA PHE A 300 -2.97 3.75 -15.58
C PHE A 300 -1.83 4.36 -16.39
N GLN A 301 -2.21 5.13 -17.41
CA GLN A 301 -1.32 6.06 -18.10
C GLN A 301 -1.20 7.32 -17.22
N GLY A 302 -0.37 7.25 -16.23
CA GLY A 302 -0.04 8.37 -15.37
C GLY A 302 1.47 8.59 -15.30
N PRO A 303 1.94 9.53 -14.49
CA PRO A 303 3.36 9.62 -14.22
C PRO A 303 3.83 8.25 -13.71
N PRO A 304 4.91 7.66 -14.27
CA PRO A 304 5.44 6.38 -13.83
C PRO A 304 6.09 6.59 -12.46
N SER A 305 5.32 6.53 -11.40
CA SER A 305 5.83 6.86 -10.09
C SER A 305 5.11 6.08 -9.01
N GLU A 306 5.87 5.51 -8.13
CA GLU A 306 5.43 4.90 -6.90
C GLU A 306 5.18 5.98 -5.85
N GLY A 307 4.04 5.87 -5.14
CA GLY A 307 3.75 6.67 -3.97
C GLY A 307 3.20 8.08 -4.23
N TRP A 308 2.39 8.52 -3.29
CA TRP A 308 1.62 9.77 -3.36
C TRP A 308 2.48 11.04 -3.55
N ARG A 309 3.70 11.07 -3.02
CA ARG A 309 4.59 12.25 -3.12
C ARG A 309 5.04 12.53 -4.54
N ASN A 310 5.11 11.50 -5.37
CA ASN A 310 5.45 11.66 -6.78
C ASN A 310 4.27 12.22 -7.60
N TYR A 311 3.05 12.26 -7.03
CA TYR A 311 1.86 12.83 -7.67
C TYR A 311 1.63 14.31 -7.31
N LEU A 312 2.39 14.92 -6.40
CA LEU A 312 2.19 16.31 -5.97
C LEU A 312 2.15 17.28 -7.16
N ASP A 313 3.16 17.25 -8.03
CA ASP A 313 3.24 18.10 -9.24
C ASP A 313 2.13 17.77 -10.24
N TYR A 314 1.76 16.50 -10.36
CA TYR A 314 0.67 16.09 -11.24
C TYR A 314 -0.64 16.71 -10.76
N TRP A 315 -1.00 16.56 -9.49
CA TRP A 315 -2.23 17.13 -8.94
C TRP A 315 -2.27 18.64 -9.00
N ALA A 316 -1.14 19.32 -8.75
CA ALA A 316 -1.05 20.76 -8.87
C ALA A 316 -1.34 21.22 -10.32
N ARG A 317 -0.76 20.55 -11.33
CA ARG A 317 -1.03 20.84 -12.75
C ARG A 317 -2.46 20.55 -13.18
N GLN A 318 -3.12 19.58 -12.56
CA GLN A 318 -4.54 19.29 -12.81
C GLN A 318 -5.51 20.30 -12.15
N GLY A 319 -4.99 21.24 -11.34
CA GLY A 319 -5.81 22.26 -10.70
C GLY A 319 -6.58 21.79 -9.46
N TYR A 320 -6.14 20.70 -8.81
CA TYR A 320 -6.78 20.18 -7.59
C TYR A 320 -6.49 20.99 -6.33
N GLY A 321 -5.79 22.13 -6.45
CA GLY A 321 -5.41 23.00 -5.33
C GLY A 321 -4.13 22.54 -4.65
N ASP A 322 -4.03 22.77 -3.33
CA ASP A 322 -2.89 22.28 -2.55
C ASP A 322 -2.79 20.74 -2.64
N PRO A 323 -1.70 20.18 -3.14
CA PRO A 323 -1.62 18.74 -3.41
C PRO A 323 -1.54 17.88 -2.14
N HIS A 324 -1.02 18.39 -1.02
CA HIS A 324 -1.01 17.67 0.25
C HIS A 324 -2.41 17.57 0.83
N PHE A 325 -3.15 18.68 0.78
CA PHE A 325 -4.55 18.71 1.17
C PHE A 325 -5.41 17.86 0.23
N PHE A 326 -5.08 17.84 -1.06
CA PHE A 326 -5.78 16.97 -2.01
C PHE A 326 -5.59 15.48 -1.68
N TYR A 327 -4.37 15.07 -1.32
CA TYR A 327 -4.15 13.69 -0.86
C TYR A 327 -4.95 13.38 0.41
N LEU A 328 -4.98 14.29 1.37
CA LEU A 328 -5.80 14.09 2.56
C LEU A 328 -7.29 13.97 2.23
N LYS A 329 -7.82 14.75 1.27
CA LYS A 329 -9.21 14.59 0.80
C LYS A 329 -9.48 13.23 0.18
N GLN A 330 -8.50 12.63 -0.51
CA GLN A 330 -8.61 11.28 -1.04
C GLN A 330 -8.72 10.24 0.08
N LEU A 331 -7.90 10.37 1.12
CA LEU A 331 -7.95 9.50 2.30
C LEU A 331 -9.24 9.71 3.10
N TRP A 332 -9.70 10.93 3.24
CA TRP A 332 -10.98 11.24 3.87
C TRP A 332 -12.15 10.57 3.13
N TRP A 333 -12.24 10.74 1.81
CA TRP A 333 -13.24 10.03 1.00
C TRP A 333 -13.19 8.52 1.23
N TYR A 334 -11.99 7.95 1.24
CA TYR A 334 -11.82 6.51 1.46
C TYR A 334 -12.29 6.09 2.86
N ASP A 335 -11.97 6.85 3.89
CA ASP A 335 -12.43 6.61 5.26
C ASP A 335 -13.97 6.63 5.36
N GLU A 336 -14.63 7.62 4.74
CA GLU A 336 -16.09 7.69 4.67
C GLU A 336 -16.70 6.47 3.97
N GLU A 337 -16.06 5.97 2.93
CA GLU A 337 -16.47 4.74 2.26
C GLU A 337 -16.30 3.51 3.16
N LEU A 338 -15.18 3.38 3.84
CA LEU A 338 -14.94 2.27 4.77
C LEU A 338 -15.93 2.28 5.95
N GLN A 339 -16.33 3.45 6.41
CA GLN A 339 -17.29 3.60 7.51
C GLN A 339 -18.70 3.09 7.18
N LYS A 340 -19.04 2.93 5.90
CA LYS A 340 -20.31 2.34 5.44
C LYS A 340 -20.35 0.82 5.63
N ASP A 341 -19.20 0.17 5.79
CA ASP A 341 -19.05 -1.29 5.84
C ASP A 341 -18.63 -1.74 7.23
N ASP A 342 -19.58 -2.15 8.08
CA ASP A 342 -19.33 -2.52 9.49
C ASP A 342 -18.32 -3.68 9.66
N TYR A 343 -18.19 -4.52 8.64
CA TYR A 343 -17.23 -5.63 8.63
C TYR A 343 -15.79 -5.18 8.30
N VAL A 344 -15.54 -3.91 7.96
CA VAL A 344 -14.19 -3.37 7.80
C VAL A 344 -13.69 -2.83 9.14
N LEU A 345 -12.63 -3.45 9.68
CA LEU A 345 -11.99 -3.01 10.91
C LEU A 345 -11.31 -1.66 10.75
N GLY A 346 -10.56 -1.49 9.66
CA GLY A 346 -9.82 -0.28 9.33
C GLY A 346 -8.87 -0.49 8.16
N ALA A 347 -8.11 0.58 7.83
CA ALA A 347 -7.13 0.58 6.76
C ALA A 347 -5.84 1.28 7.22
N THR A 348 -4.67 0.74 6.85
CA THR A 348 -3.38 1.30 7.19
C THR A 348 -2.71 1.93 5.96
N ILE A 349 -2.48 3.26 6.05
CA ILE A 349 -1.83 4.03 4.98
C ILE A 349 -0.35 3.67 4.94
N TYR A 350 0.16 3.35 3.77
CA TYR A 350 1.55 3.07 3.51
C TYR A 350 2.28 4.38 3.22
N ILE A 351 3.29 4.87 3.98
CA ILE A 351 4.00 4.25 5.09
C ILE A 351 4.60 5.35 6.00
N ALA A 352 4.79 5.07 7.28
CA ALA A 352 5.52 5.92 8.23
C ALA A 352 6.88 5.32 8.54
N GLY A 353 7.94 6.16 8.57
CA GLY A 353 9.30 5.74 8.85
C GLY A 353 9.91 4.90 7.73
N ALA A 354 9.69 5.30 6.49
CA ALA A 354 10.18 4.59 5.31
C ALA A 354 11.71 4.52 5.26
N PHE A 355 12.23 3.33 4.92
CA PHE A 355 13.66 3.15 4.61
C PHE A 355 13.96 3.41 3.13
N ASP A 356 13.18 2.79 2.24
CA ASP A 356 13.41 2.69 0.81
C ASP A 356 12.22 3.19 -0.04
N HIS A 357 11.04 3.29 0.57
CA HIS A 357 9.82 3.77 -0.07
C HIS A 357 9.51 5.24 0.28
N SER A 358 10.50 6.14 0.15
CA SER A 358 10.38 7.53 0.56
C SER A 358 9.27 8.31 -0.16
N SER A 359 8.86 7.88 -1.36
CA SER A 359 7.74 8.45 -2.09
C SER A 359 6.37 8.20 -1.43
N PHE A 360 6.30 7.22 -0.53
CA PHE A 360 5.10 6.93 0.25
C PHE A 360 5.12 7.55 1.65
N GLU A 361 6.25 8.10 2.11
CA GLU A 361 6.43 8.61 3.47
C GLU A 361 5.37 9.65 3.86
N ILE A 362 4.59 9.35 4.91
CA ILE A 362 3.51 10.22 5.40
C ILE A 362 3.92 11.12 6.56
N MET A 363 5.09 10.89 7.18
CA MET A 363 5.60 11.72 8.28
C MET A 363 6.34 12.95 7.76
N VAL A 364 5.78 13.62 6.74
CA VAL A 364 6.31 14.83 6.12
C VAL A 364 5.33 15.99 6.25
N GLU A 365 5.87 17.19 6.51
CA GLU A 365 5.05 18.39 6.56
C GLU A 365 4.76 18.93 5.15
N PRO A 366 3.59 19.56 4.94
CA PRO A 366 2.53 19.83 5.92
C PRO A 366 1.53 18.68 6.09
N PHE A 367 1.68 17.57 5.35
CA PHE A 367 0.71 16.48 5.33
C PHE A 367 0.51 15.84 6.72
N ARG A 368 1.59 15.59 7.47
CA ARG A 368 1.52 15.00 8.81
C ARG A 368 0.60 15.78 9.76
N GLU A 369 0.77 17.10 9.83
CA GLU A 369 -0.09 17.95 10.70
C GLU A 369 -1.54 17.88 10.27
N MET A 370 -1.82 18.01 8.98
CA MET A 370 -3.19 17.94 8.46
C MET A 370 -3.84 16.58 8.73
N PHE A 371 -3.09 15.49 8.60
CA PHE A 371 -3.58 14.14 8.88
C PHE A 371 -3.84 13.93 10.38
N GLU A 372 -2.95 14.41 11.25
CA GLU A 372 -3.16 14.39 12.70
C GLU A 372 -4.41 15.17 13.11
N ASP A 373 -4.61 16.38 12.57
CA ASP A 373 -5.80 17.21 12.81
C ASP A 373 -7.08 16.47 12.34
N TYR A 374 -7.04 15.81 11.17
CA TYR A 374 -8.15 15.00 10.69
C TYR A 374 -8.52 13.88 11.68
N LEU A 375 -7.53 13.08 12.10
CA LEU A 375 -7.76 11.98 13.03
C LEU A 375 -8.25 12.44 14.40
N ARG A 376 -7.76 13.58 14.91
CA ARG A 376 -8.24 14.19 16.17
C ARG A 376 -9.69 14.65 16.08
N ALA A 377 -10.16 15.06 14.89
CA ALA A 377 -11.55 15.42 14.64
C ALA A 377 -12.48 14.19 14.55
N HIS A 378 -11.91 12.98 14.35
CA HIS A 378 -12.63 11.72 14.20
C HIS A 378 -12.08 10.64 15.16
N PRO A 379 -12.09 10.91 16.48
CA PRO A 379 -11.39 10.07 17.46
C PRO A 379 -12.05 8.70 17.61
N ASN A 380 -11.22 7.68 17.78
CA ASN A 380 -11.67 6.38 18.25
C ASN A 380 -11.87 6.41 19.77
N PRO A 381 -12.82 5.60 20.32
CA PRO A 381 -13.12 5.55 21.72
C PRO A 381 -11.98 5.00 22.59
#